data_b4f7f6c61bc14ee43cfdde8ed6781563
#
_entry.id   b4f7f6c61bc14ee43cfdde8ed6781563
#
_cell.length_a   1.000
_cell.length_b   1.000
_cell.length_c   1.000
_cell.angle_alpha   90.00
_cell.angle_beta   90.00
_cell.angle_gamma   90.00
#
_symmetry.space_group_name_H-M   'P 1'
#
loop_
_entity.id
_entity.type
_entity.pdbx_description
1 polymer ?
#
loop_
_entity_poly.entity_id
_entity_poly.type
_entity_poly.pdbx_seq_one_letter_code
_entity_poly.pdbx_strand_id
1 'polypeptide(L)'
;MIIFCTPLSEYEKIILKINNYLLPKTIITDVGSSKERSIELIRKILKKGISWTSSHPIAGSEVSGPEHGKKNLFLNKWCILIKEKNTNKKHIEVLSKFWKKVGSRVAIMDSKKHDTVFSMTSHLPHLIAYNLVKTATDFEKQQRYEL
;
A
#
# COMPACT_ATOMS: atom_id res chain seq x y z
N MET A 1 7.12 -4.39 15.75
CA MET A 1 6.40 -3.83 14.59
C MET A 1 6.52 -4.81 13.42
N ILE A 2 5.45 -5.04 12.70
CA ILE A 2 5.41 -5.89 11.49
C ILE A 2 4.95 -5.02 10.34
N ILE A 3 5.66 -5.03 9.22
CA ILE A 3 5.33 -4.26 8.01
C ILE A 3 5.06 -5.26 6.88
N PHE A 4 3.88 -5.21 6.31
CA PHE A 4 3.49 -6.02 5.16
C PHE A 4 3.97 -5.35 3.87
N CYS A 5 4.98 -5.97 3.24
CA CYS A 5 5.55 -5.53 1.97
C CYS A 5 5.26 -6.53 0.85
N THR A 6 4.20 -7.31 0.96
CA THR A 6 3.73 -8.30 -0.01
C THR A 6 2.59 -7.72 -0.87
N PRO A 7 2.18 -8.37 -1.97
CA PRO A 7 0.96 -8.00 -2.67
C PRO A 7 -0.27 -8.04 -1.75
N LEU A 8 -1.23 -7.16 -2.00
CA LEU A 8 -2.48 -7.08 -1.22
C LEU A 8 -3.26 -8.40 -1.17
N SER A 9 -3.20 -9.19 -2.25
CA SER A 9 -3.81 -10.52 -2.34
C SER A 9 -3.29 -11.53 -1.32
N GLU A 10 -2.08 -11.31 -0.77
CA GLU A 10 -1.46 -12.21 0.20
C GLU A 10 -1.78 -11.84 1.67
N TYR A 11 -2.37 -10.67 1.93
CA TYR A 11 -2.56 -10.17 3.30
C TYR A 11 -3.41 -11.13 4.14
N GLU A 12 -4.54 -11.60 3.62
CA GLU A 12 -5.40 -12.53 4.34
C GLU A 12 -4.67 -13.80 4.74
N LYS A 13 -4.01 -14.44 3.79
CA LYS A 13 -3.25 -15.67 3.98
C LYS A 13 -2.13 -15.52 5.02
N ILE A 14 -1.41 -14.39 4.97
CA ILE A 14 -0.34 -14.10 5.92
C ILE A 14 -0.92 -13.87 7.32
N ILE A 15 -1.96 -13.04 7.45
CA ILE A 15 -2.60 -12.80 8.75
C ILE A 15 -3.12 -14.09 9.37
N LEU A 16 -3.80 -14.95 8.63
CA LEU A 16 -4.28 -16.23 9.13
C LEU A 16 -3.14 -17.10 9.69
N LYS A 17 -1.97 -17.09 9.05
CA LYS A 17 -0.80 -17.84 9.51
C LYS A 17 -0.17 -17.28 10.79
N ILE A 18 -0.07 -15.94 10.89
CA ILE A 18 0.67 -15.32 11.99
C ILE A 18 -0.23 -14.92 13.17
N ASN A 19 -1.53 -14.90 13.01
CA ASN A 19 -2.50 -14.31 13.92
C ASN A 19 -2.36 -14.85 15.38
N ASN A 20 -2.12 -16.16 15.52
CA ASN A 20 -1.96 -16.82 16.82
C ASN A 20 -0.64 -16.45 17.53
N TYR A 21 0.34 -16.00 16.77
CA TYR A 21 1.67 -15.62 17.29
C TYR A 21 1.78 -14.12 17.61
N LEU A 22 0.75 -13.34 17.25
CA LEU A 22 0.75 -11.89 17.49
C LEU A 22 0.61 -11.60 18.99
N LEU A 23 1.54 -10.81 19.51
CA LEU A 23 1.53 -10.37 20.89
C LEU A 23 0.68 -9.09 21.05
N PRO A 24 0.06 -8.86 22.23
CA PRO A 24 -0.56 -7.59 22.57
C PRO A 24 0.41 -6.43 22.33
N LYS A 25 -0.12 -5.29 21.86
CA LYS A 25 0.66 -4.08 21.51
C LYS A 25 1.54 -4.22 20.26
N THR A 26 1.50 -5.33 19.52
CA THR A 26 2.16 -5.41 18.22
C THR A 26 1.56 -4.37 17.28
N ILE A 27 2.42 -3.53 16.71
CA ILE A 27 2.03 -2.60 15.64
C ILE A 27 2.15 -3.35 14.34
N ILE A 28 1.05 -3.45 13.61
CA ILE A 28 1.01 -4.03 12.27
C ILE A 28 0.65 -2.92 11.29
N THR A 29 1.41 -2.80 10.23
CA THR A 29 1.21 -1.85 9.15
C THR A 29 1.50 -2.48 7.80
N ASP A 30 1.18 -1.78 6.72
CA ASP A 30 1.42 -2.23 5.34
C ASP A 30 1.93 -1.08 4.46
N VAL A 31 2.31 -1.40 3.23
CA VAL A 31 2.74 -0.44 2.22
C VAL A 31 1.86 -0.45 0.97
N GLY A 32 0.73 -1.14 1.01
CA GLY A 32 -0.17 -1.30 -0.12
C GLY A 32 -0.78 0.01 -0.60
N SER A 33 -1.18 0.06 -1.88
CA SER A 33 -1.70 1.26 -2.54
C SER A 33 -3.22 1.44 -2.41
N SER A 34 -3.97 0.42 -1.98
CA SER A 34 -5.43 0.47 -1.76
C SER A 34 -5.74 0.18 -0.30
N LYS A 35 -6.65 0.94 0.32
CA LYS A 35 -6.82 0.96 1.76
C LYS A 35 -8.17 0.46 2.27
N GLU A 36 -9.26 0.96 1.72
CA GLU A 36 -10.60 0.72 2.28
C GLU A 36 -10.90 -0.80 2.38
N ARG A 37 -10.81 -1.49 1.24
CA ARG A 37 -11.08 -2.94 1.18
C ARG A 37 -10.08 -3.78 1.99
N SER A 38 -8.79 -3.43 1.98
CA SER A 38 -7.78 -4.17 2.73
C SER A 38 -7.97 -4.02 4.24
N ILE A 39 -8.29 -2.82 4.71
CA ILE A 39 -8.58 -2.57 6.12
C ILE A 39 -9.83 -3.32 6.59
N GLU A 40 -10.89 -3.33 5.79
CA GLU A 40 -12.11 -4.09 6.10
C GLU A 40 -11.83 -5.60 6.22
N LEU A 41 -11.10 -6.16 5.25
CA LEU A 41 -10.72 -7.57 5.26
C LEU A 41 -9.91 -7.92 6.52
N ILE A 42 -8.85 -7.15 6.78
CA ILE A 42 -7.96 -7.39 7.92
C ILE A 42 -8.70 -7.29 9.25
N ARG A 43 -9.61 -6.33 9.41
CA ARG A 43 -10.42 -6.17 10.62
C ARG A 43 -11.27 -7.39 10.95
N LYS A 44 -11.74 -8.12 9.94
CA LYS A 44 -12.59 -9.31 10.13
C LYS A 44 -11.80 -10.52 10.63
N ILE A 45 -10.53 -10.62 10.27
CA ILE A 45 -9.71 -11.81 10.53
C ILE A 45 -8.66 -11.59 11.64
N LEU A 46 -8.31 -10.35 11.93
CA LEU A 46 -7.28 -10.03 12.91
C LEU A 46 -7.77 -10.36 14.33
N LYS A 47 -6.90 -11.02 15.10
CA LYS A 47 -7.17 -11.38 16.49
C LYS A 47 -7.61 -10.19 17.32
N LYS A 48 -8.61 -10.39 18.17
CA LYS A 48 -9.13 -9.37 19.08
C LYS A 48 -8.01 -8.80 19.95
N GLY A 49 -7.93 -7.48 20.08
CA GLY A 49 -6.87 -6.79 20.84
C GLY A 49 -5.61 -6.45 20.04
N ILE A 50 -5.48 -6.94 18.81
CA ILE A 50 -4.43 -6.52 17.87
C ILE A 50 -5.01 -5.44 16.94
N SER A 51 -4.22 -4.43 16.63
CA SER A 51 -4.66 -3.35 15.75
C SER A 51 -3.78 -3.22 14.52
N TRP A 52 -4.43 -2.98 13.39
CA TRP A 52 -3.83 -2.64 12.12
C TRP A 52 -3.86 -1.13 11.92
N THR A 53 -2.74 -0.54 11.57
CA THR A 53 -2.63 0.87 11.22
C THR A 53 -1.94 0.99 9.87
N SER A 54 -2.72 1.21 8.84
CA SER A 54 -2.27 1.14 7.46
C SER A 54 -1.41 2.34 7.06
N SER A 55 -0.43 2.11 6.20
CA SER A 55 0.37 3.17 5.58
C SER A 55 0.49 2.95 4.06
N HIS A 56 0.77 4.03 3.33
CA HIS A 56 1.02 4.01 1.90
C HIS A 56 2.18 4.95 1.57
N PRO A 57 3.41 4.46 1.46
CA PRO A 57 4.50 5.25 0.92
C PRO A 57 4.30 5.44 -0.59
N ILE A 58 4.27 6.71 -1.02
CA ILE A 58 4.14 7.06 -2.43
C ILE A 58 5.52 7.03 -3.07
N ALA A 59 6.04 5.83 -3.18
CA ALA A 59 7.36 5.54 -3.70
C ALA A 59 7.36 4.15 -4.33
N GLY A 60 8.13 3.98 -5.37
CA GLY A 60 8.22 2.73 -6.13
C GLY A 60 8.75 2.99 -7.52
N SER A 61 8.86 1.91 -8.28
CA SER A 61 9.19 1.88 -9.69
C SER A 61 8.40 0.77 -10.36
N GLU A 62 8.43 0.70 -11.67
CA GLU A 62 7.74 -0.30 -12.49
C GLU A 62 8.34 -1.70 -12.34
N VAL A 63 9.52 -1.81 -11.73
CA VAL A 63 10.22 -3.08 -11.50
C VAL A 63 9.93 -3.61 -10.10
N SER A 64 9.74 -4.92 -10.00
CA SER A 64 9.49 -5.64 -8.75
C SER A 64 10.72 -6.43 -8.33
N GLY A 65 10.84 -6.67 -7.03
CA GLY A 65 11.88 -7.51 -6.44
C GLY A 65 12.84 -6.73 -5.54
N PRO A 66 13.42 -7.39 -4.53
CA PRO A 66 14.31 -6.77 -3.55
C PRO A 66 15.62 -6.25 -4.17
N GLU A 67 16.06 -6.82 -5.29
CA GLU A 67 17.24 -6.42 -6.06
C GLU A 67 17.13 -5.01 -6.65
N HIS A 68 15.91 -4.51 -6.83
CA HIS A 68 15.63 -3.15 -7.31
C HIS A 68 15.47 -2.13 -6.17
N GLY A 69 15.69 -2.56 -4.93
CA GLY A 69 15.64 -1.69 -3.75
C GLY A 69 16.70 -0.57 -3.80
N LYS A 70 16.28 0.66 -3.47
CA LYS A 70 17.15 1.83 -3.43
C LYS A 70 17.23 2.39 -2.01
N LYS A 71 18.45 2.68 -1.53
CA LYS A 71 18.69 3.23 -0.18
C LYS A 71 17.90 4.51 0.11
N ASN A 72 17.68 5.33 -0.90
CA ASN A 72 16.99 6.63 -0.81
C ASN A 72 15.56 6.60 -1.37
N LEU A 73 14.94 5.41 -1.52
CA LEU A 73 13.62 5.22 -2.12
C LEU A 73 12.54 6.14 -1.51
N PHE A 74 12.58 6.33 -0.21
CA PHE A 74 11.57 7.10 0.55
C PHE A 74 11.95 8.56 0.80
N LEU A 75 13.16 8.98 0.41
CA LEU A 75 13.67 10.32 0.68
C LEU A 75 12.80 11.37 -0.03
N ASN A 76 12.25 12.32 0.75
CA ASN A 76 11.35 13.37 0.28
C ASN A 76 10.04 12.88 -0.37
N LYS A 77 9.74 11.60 -0.31
CA LYS A 77 8.46 11.03 -0.78
C LYS A 77 7.39 11.13 0.29
N TRP A 78 6.14 11.21 -0.13
CA TRP A 78 5.03 11.17 0.81
C TRP A 78 4.78 9.74 1.30
N CYS A 79 4.44 9.63 2.58
CA CYS A 79 3.85 8.42 3.16
C CYS A 79 2.53 8.82 3.83
N ILE A 80 1.45 8.20 3.38
CA ILE A 80 0.12 8.45 3.91
C ILE A 80 -0.17 7.44 5.02
N LEU A 81 -0.46 7.93 6.22
CA LEU A 81 -0.93 7.09 7.33
C LEU A 81 -2.46 7.15 7.39
N ILE A 82 -3.06 5.98 7.47
CA ILE A 82 -4.52 5.89 7.52
C ILE A 82 -5.00 5.91 8.95
N LYS A 83 -5.83 6.93 9.26
CA LYS A 83 -6.43 7.13 10.57
C LYS A 83 -7.94 6.97 10.47
N GLU A 84 -8.41 5.82 10.93
CA GLU A 84 -9.83 5.53 11.10
C GLU A 84 -10.31 5.93 12.50
N LYS A 85 -11.62 5.92 12.70
CA LYS A 85 -12.26 6.28 14.00
C LYS A 85 -11.65 5.53 15.19
N ASN A 86 -11.31 4.25 15.01
CA ASN A 86 -10.80 3.37 16.06
C ASN A 86 -9.28 3.13 15.96
N THR A 87 -8.55 3.92 15.17
CA THR A 87 -7.10 3.78 15.05
C THR A 87 -6.40 4.24 16.31
N ASN A 88 -5.48 3.42 16.82
CA ASN A 88 -4.68 3.77 17.98
C ASN A 88 -3.75 4.95 17.69
N LYS A 89 -3.93 6.06 18.41
CA LYS A 89 -3.15 7.29 18.22
C LYS A 89 -1.64 7.06 18.41
N LYS A 90 -1.26 6.23 19.40
CA LYS A 90 0.16 5.89 19.63
C LYS A 90 0.80 5.17 18.45
N HIS A 91 0.03 4.32 17.72
CA HIS A 91 0.53 3.66 16.51
C HIS A 91 0.79 4.67 15.38
N ILE A 92 -0.11 5.64 15.19
CA ILE A 92 0.11 6.75 14.23
C ILE A 92 1.38 7.52 14.57
N GLU A 93 1.61 7.85 15.84
CA GLU A 93 2.82 8.56 16.28
C GLU A 93 4.10 7.75 16.01
N VAL A 94 4.11 6.45 16.36
CA VAL A 94 5.25 5.57 16.12
C VAL A 94 5.53 5.43 14.63
N LEU A 95 4.51 5.17 13.81
CA LEU A 95 4.66 5.05 12.36
C LEU A 95 5.08 6.38 11.72
N SER A 96 4.55 7.50 12.19
CA SER A 96 4.97 8.83 11.74
C SER A 96 6.46 9.07 11.99
N LYS A 97 6.94 8.74 13.20
CA LYS A 97 8.37 8.84 13.53
C LYS A 97 9.22 7.90 12.67
N PHE A 98 8.76 6.67 12.47
CA PHE A 98 9.44 5.68 11.62
C PHE A 98 9.60 6.21 10.18
N TRP A 99 8.51 6.62 9.52
CA TRP A 99 8.53 7.08 8.14
C TRP A 99 9.34 8.37 7.96
N LYS A 100 9.26 9.31 8.93
CA LYS A 100 10.12 10.51 8.93
C LYS A 100 11.61 10.14 9.06
N LYS A 101 11.95 9.15 9.88
CA LYS A 101 13.34 8.70 10.06
C LYS A 101 13.92 8.08 8.78
N VAL A 102 13.11 7.45 7.94
CA VAL A 102 13.55 6.95 6.63
C VAL A 102 13.46 8.00 5.52
N GLY A 103 13.17 9.25 5.87
CA GLY A 103 13.22 10.41 4.97
C GLY A 103 11.90 10.79 4.31
N SER A 104 10.78 10.14 4.67
CA SER A 104 9.47 10.46 4.10
C SER A 104 8.85 11.70 4.73
N ARG A 105 8.03 12.41 3.93
CA ARG A 105 7.03 13.36 4.41
C ARG A 105 5.78 12.59 4.80
N VAL A 106 5.18 12.88 5.96
CA VAL A 106 4.02 12.13 6.45
C VAL A 106 2.77 13.00 6.38
N ALA A 107 1.71 12.45 5.78
CA ALA A 107 0.36 12.98 5.84
C ALA A 107 -0.59 11.95 6.47
N ILE A 108 -1.72 12.42 7.00
CA ILE A 108 -2.71 11.55 7.66
C ILE A 108 -4.08 11.83 7.04
N MET A 109 -4.79 10.78 6.66
CA MET A 109 -6.18 10.86 6.20
C MET A 109 -6.93 9.55 6.51
N ASP A 110 -8.24 9.53 6.30
CA ASP A 110 -9.03 8.29 6.35
C ASP A 110 -8.90 7.48 5.06
N SER A 111 -9.30 6.20 5.10
CA SER A 111 -9.18 5.28 3.96
C SER A 111 -10.01 5.70 2.76
N LYS A 112 -11.22 6.18 2.97
CA LYS A 112 -12.12 6.62 1.89
C LYS A 112 -11.55 7.81 1.13
N LYS A 113 -11.09 8.84 1.85
CA LYS A 113 -10.43 9.99 1.25
C LYS A 113 -9.16 9.58 0.50
N HIS A 114 -8.35 8.69 1.12
CA HIS A 114 -7.17 8.14 0.47
C HIS A 114 -7.52 7.50 -0.87
N ASP A 115 -8.42 6.50 -0.87
CA ASP A 115 -8.74 5.74 -2.08
C ASP A 115 -9.40 6.63 -3.15
N THR A 116 -10.23 7.62 -2.76
CA THR A 116 -10.78 8.62 -3.68
C THR A 116 -9.68 9.44 -4.35
N VAL A 117 -8.74 9.98 -3.58
CA VAL A 117 -7.63 10.79 -4.14
C VAL A 117 -6.76 9.95 -5.07
N PHE A 118 -6.32 8.76 -4.61
CA PHE A 118 -5.40 7.94 -5.38
C PHE A 118 -6.04 7.22 -6.56
N SER A 119 -7.35 6.97 -6.55
CA SER A 119 -8.07 6.50 -7.74
C SER A 119 -7.96 7.50 -8.88
N MET A 120 -8.07 8.80 -8.62
CA MET A 120 -8.04 9.85 -9.63
C MET A 120 -6.61 10.26 -10.02
N THR A 121 -5.70 10.34 -9.05
CA THR A 121 -4.36 10.90 -9.30
C THR A 121 -3.31 9.85 -9.69
N SER A 122 -3.57 8.58 -9.45
CA SER A 122 -2.63 7.49 -9.69
C SER A 122 -3.26 6.34 -10.49
N HIS A 123 -4.32 5.70 -9.98
CA HIS A 123 -4.84 4.47 -10.57
C HIS A 123 -5.47 4.69 -11.95
N LEU A 124 -6.29 5.73 -12.11
CA LEU A 124 -6.91 6.07 -13.39
C LEU A 124 -5.88 6.43 -14.48
N PRO A 125 -4.89 7.29 -14.24
CA PRO A 125 -3.81 7.53 -15.20
C PRO A 125 -3.08 6.25 -15.63
N HIS A 126 -2.75 5.36 -14.70
CA HIS A 126 -2.12 4.08 -15.03
C HIS A 126 -3.04 3.20 -15.90
N LEU A 127 -4.31 3.10 -15.56
CA LEU A 127 -5.28 2.34 -16.34
C LEU A 127 -5.39 2.86 -17.78
N ILE A 128 -5.44 4.18 -17.94
CA ILE A 128 -5.46 4.83 -19.26
C ILE A 128 -4.17 4.51 -20.03
N ALA A 129 -3.01 4.66 -19.39
CA ALA A 129 -1.71 4.39 -20.01
C ALA A 129 -1.59 2.92 -20.47
N TYR A 130 -1.97 1.96 -19.62
CA TYR A 130 -1.96 0.55 -20.00
C TYR A 130 -2.89 0.22 -21.16
N ASN A 131 -4.10 0.79 -21.18
CA ASN A 131 -5.03 0.59 -22.29
C ASN A 131 -4.50 1.21 -23.59
N LEU A 132 -3.88 2.39 -23.52
CA LEU A 132 -3.30 3.05 -24.68
C LEU A 132 -2.16 2.22 -25.28
N VAL A 133 -1.21 1.75 -24.44
CA VAL A 133 -0.11 0.89 -24.87
C VAL A 133 -0.64 -0.42 -25.47
N LYS A 134 -1.62 -1.05 -24.79
CA LYS A 134 -2.24 -2.27 -25.31
C LYS A 134 -2.86 -2.06 -26.69
N THR A 135 -3.63 -0.99 -26.86
CA THR A 135 -4.27 -0.66 -28.15
C THR A 135 -3.22 -0.46 -29.26
N ALA A 136 -2.14 0.27 -28.97
CA ALA A 136 -1.05 0.48 -29.93
C ALA A 136 -0.37 -0.85 -30.31
N THR A 137 -0.09 -1.70 -29.32
CA THR A 137 0.53 -3.02 -29.56
C THR A 137 -0.38 -3.95 -30.36
N ASP A 138 -1.68 -3.95 -30.07
CA ASP A 138 -2.64 -4.77 -30.81
C ASP A 138 -2.76 -4.28 -32.27
N PHE A 139 -2.74 -2.96 -32.50
CA PHE A 139 -2.72 -2.37 -33.85
C PHE A 139 -1.44 -2.75 -34.62
N GLU A 140 -0.26 -2.63 -34.00
CA GLU A 140 1.00 -3.05 -34.64
C GLU A 140 1.00 -4.54 -35.04
N LYS A 141 0.43 -5.41 -34.21
CA LYS A 141 0.31 -6.84 -34.55
C LYS A 141 -0.59 -7.08 -35.75
N GLN A 142 -1.73 -6.36 -35.84
CA GLN A 142 -2.63 -6.48 -36.98
C GLN A 142 -1.94 -6.05 -38.28
N GLN A 143 -1.23 -4.92 -38.26
CA GLN A 143 -0.53 -4.41 -39.47
C GLN A 143 0.61 -5.34 -39.94
N ARG A 144 1.25 -6.09 -39.05
CA ARG A 144 2.29 -7.07 -39.42
C ARG A 144 1.74 -8.35 -40.08
N TYR A 145 0.46 -8.64 -39.93
CA TYR A 145 -0.21 -9.77 -40.59
C TYR A 145 -0.81 -9.42 -41.93
N GLU A 146 -0.89 -8.15 -42.31
CA GLU A 146 -1.43 -7.68 -43.58
C GLU A 146 -0.34 -7.33 -44.62
N LEU A 147 0.93 -7.45 -44.23
CA LEU A 147 2.12 -7.27 -45.10
C LEU A 147 2.83 -8.61 -45.34
#